data_ff1b5254f2d33cb7332f4944a2a05282
#
_entry.id   ff1b5254f2d33cb7332f4944a2a05282
#
_cell.length_a   1.000
_cell.length_b   1.000
_cell.length_c   1.000
_cell.angle_alpha   90.00
_cell.angle_beta   90.00
_cell.angle_gamma   90.00
#
_symmetry.space_group_name_H-M   'P 1'
#
loop_
_entity.id
_entity.type
_entity.pdbx_description
1 polymer ?
#
loop_
_entity_poly.entity_id
_entity_poly.type
_entity_poly.pdbx_seq_one_letter_code
_entity_poly.pdbx_strand_id
1 'polypeptide(L)'
;MKFLEGSGMFRKENRSHTLSGILFVALFATSATYLSEFELFKHLGLSPLIVGIVLGMLYANTLRSKLPQEWVAGILFSTKTILRTGIVFYGFRLTFQNILEVGLAGVVTSVLVVSLTFIIGYLVGTKLLKLDKETTILTAAGSSICGAAAVLATEPVVKAEAYKSTIAVSTVVVFGTIAMFLYPFLYRAGFVPLSPSVMGIYVGGTLHEVAHVVAAGNAIGDETSQSAVIVKMIRVMLLAPFLILLGLWLTRASKSIYKTKTKITIPWFAVLFIVVAGFNSLHLLPLHVVDTINALDTFLLTMAMSALGMETNASKFKNVGMKPIYLATILFVWLIFGGFAIVKFSLTL
;
A
#
# COMPACT_ATOMS: atom_id res chain seq x y z
N MET A 1 10.30 -14.56 14.95
CA MET A 1 11.57 -15.05 14.40
C MET A 1 11.39 -15.85 13.10
N LYS A 2 10.27 -16.54 12.85
CA LYS A 2 9.96 -17.20 11.55
C LYS A 2 9.74 -16.24 10.36
N PHE A 3 9.69 -14.93 10.58
CA PHE A 3 9.52 -13.90 9.52
C PHE A 3 10.77 -13.69 8.67
N LEU A 4 11.95 -14.08 9.16
CA LEU A 4 13.25 -13.86 8.51
C LEU A 4 13.79 -15.12 7.80
N GLU A 5 13.21 -16.28 8.03
CA GLU A 5 13.74 -17.56 7.51
C GLU A 5 13.28 -17.92 6.09
N GLY A 6 12.32 -17.17 5.50
CA GLY A 6 11.72 -17.52 4.21
C GLY A 6 12.48 -17.09 2.94
N SER A 7 13.49 -16.24 3.05
CA SER A 7 14.31 -15.84 1.92
C SER A 7 15.79 -16.05 2.25
N GLY A 8 16.51 -16.74 1.40
CA GLY A 8 17.97 -16.92 1.53
C GLY A 8 18.79 -15.61 1.49
N MET A 9 18.15 -14.45 1.74
CA MET A 9 18.71 -13.10 1.74
C MET A 9 19.80 -12.90 2.81
N PHE A 10 19.67 -13.54 3.98
CA PHE A 10 20.62 -13.44 5.09
C PHE A 10 21.45 -14.71 5.30
N ARG A 11 21.53 -15.62 4.30
CA ARG A 11 22.54 -16.68 4.32
C ARG A 11 23.95 -16.04 4.33
N LYS A 12 24.91 -16.67 4.99
CA LYS A 12 26.26 -16.13 5.16
C LYS A 12 26.87 -15.59 3.86
N GLU A 13 26.58 -16.22 2.74
CA GLU A 13 27.07 -15.87 1.39
C GLU A 13 26.45 -14.58 0.84
N ASN A 14 25.18 -14.28 1.15
CA ASN A 14 24.44 -13.14 0.60
C ASN A 14 24.30 -11.96 1.58
N ARG A 15 24.74 -12.12 2.81
CA ARG A 15 24.49 -11.14 3.88
C ARG A 15 25.15 -9.78 3.60
N SER A 16 26.38 -9.77 3.11
CA SER A 16 27.10 -8.53 2.76
C SER A 16 26.41 -7.79 1.63
N HIS A 17 25.98 -8.48 0.59
CA HIS A 17 25.29 -7.91 -0.55
C HIS A 17 23.90 -7.34 -0.18
N THR A 18 23.15 -8.06 0.66
CA THR A 18 21.87 -7.58 1.18
C THR A 18 22.06 -6.32 2.03
N LEU A 19 23.08 -6.28 2.90
CA LEU A 19 23.41 -5.11 3.69
C LEU A 19 23.83 -3.92 2.81
N SER A 20 24.65 -4.15 1.78
CA SER A 20 25.02 -3.10 0.82
C SER A 20 23.80 -2.52 0.12
N GLY A 21 22.82 -3.35 -0.27
CA GLY A 21 21.56 -2.89 -0.83
C GLY A 21 20.71 -2.07 0.14
N ILE A 22 20.65 -2.46 1.42
CA ILE A 22 19.97 -1.70 2.47
C ILE A 22 20.67 -0.35 2.71
N LEU A 23 22.01 -0.34 2.80
CA LEU A 23 22.77 0.90 2.96
C LEU A 23 22.62 1.83 1.77
N PHE A 24 22.55 1.28 0.57
CA PHE A 24 22.28 2.06 -0.64
C PHE A 24 20.89 2.74 -0.57
N VAL A 25 19.87 2.03 -0.14
CA VAL A 25 18.53 2.58 0.09
C VAL A 25 18.56 3.65 1.19
N ALA A 26 19.31 3.41 2.28
CA ALA A 26 19.46 4.38 3.36
C ALA A 26 20.13 5.68 2.88
N LEU A 27 21.09 5.61 1.97
CA LEU A 27 21.70 6.78 1.34
C LEU A 27 20.65 7.63 0.58
N PHE A 28 19.77 6.99 -0.18
CA PHE A 28 18.67 7.67 -0.86
C PHE A 28 17.68 8.30 0.14
N ALA A 29 17.37 7.62 1.22
CA ALA A 29 16.50 8.14 2.27
C ALA A 29 17.12 9.36 2.95
N THR A 30 18.41 9.31 3.28
CA THR A 30 19.14 10.45 3.85
C THR A 30 19.14 11.64 2.87
N SER A 31 19.41 11.39 1.59
CA SER A 31 19.36 12.43 0.55
C SER A 31 17.97 13.01 0.43
N ALA A 32 16.92 12.18 0.47
CA ALA A 32 15.53 12.62 0.40
C ALA A 32 15.13 13.50 1.61
N THR A 33 15.55 13.09 2.83
CA THR A 33 15.32 13.85 4.05
C THR A 33 16.00 15.21 3.95
N TYR A 34 17.28 15.24 3.55
CA TYR A 34 18.03 16.49 3.40
C TYR A 34 17.40 17.41 2.33
N LEU A 35 17.05 16.88 1.16
CA LEU A 35 16.43 17.66 0.09
C LEU A 35 15.06 18.21 0.49
N SER A 36 14.28 17.49 1.26
CA SER A 36 12.96 17.95 1.72
C SER A 36 13.03 19.17 2.66
N GLU A 37 14.19 19.45 3.24
CA GLU A 37 14.42 20.62 4.10
C GLU A 37 14.64 21.92 3.32
N PHE A 38 14.96 21.85 2.02
CA PHE A 38 15.09 23.06 1.20
C PHE A 38 13.75 23.75 1.01
N GLU A 39 13.76 25.08 1.00
CA GLU A 39 12.55 25.90 0.91
C GLU A 39 11.69 25.56 -0.31
N LEU A 40 12.31 25.27 -1.46
CA LEU A 40 11.60 24.88 -2.67
C LEU A 40 10.70 23.66 -2.42
N PHE A 41 11.22 22.60 -1.77
CA PHE A 41 10.46 21.38 -1.50
C PHE A 41 9.42 21.61 -0.40
N LYS A 42 9.73 22.46 0.60
CA LYS A 42 8.77 22.85 1.65
C LYS A 42 7.59 23.63 1.06
N HIS A 43 7.86 24.60 0.18
CA HIS A 43 6.80 25.35 -0.51
C HIS A 43 5.91 24.47 -1.39
N LEU A 44 6.50 23.46 -2.04
CA LEU A 44 5.75 22.46 -2.81
C LEU A 44 5.05 21.44 -1.92
N GLY A 45 5.29 21.45 -0.60
CA GLY A 45 4.75 20.52 0.38
C GLY A 45 5.19 19.08 0.11
N LEU A 46 6.41 18.87 -0.35
CA LEU A 46 6.97 17.56 -0.65
C LEU A 46 7.62 16.99 0.60
N SER A 47 6.97 15.97 1.19
CA SER A 47 7.53 15.24 2.33
C SER A 47 8.76 14.42 1.93
N PRO A 48 9.64 14.04 2.89
CA PRO A 48 10.78 13.15 2.64
C PRO A 48 10.37 11.85 1.93
N LEU A 49 9.19 11.33 2.22
CA LEU A 49 8.66 10.10 1.62
C LEU A 49 8.45 10.27 0.11
N ILE A 50 7.86 11.41 -0.30
CA ILE A 50 7.62 11.70 -1.72
C ILE A 50 8.94 11.98 -2.44
N VAL A 51 9.84 12.75 -1.85
CA VAL A 51 11.16 12.98 -2.42
C VAL A 51 11.90 11.65 -2.60
N GLY A 52 11.84 10.78 -1.59
CA GLY A 52 12.46 9.45 -1.63
C GLY A 52 11.97 8.57 -2.77
N ILE A 53 10.64 8.48 -2.97
CA ILE A 53 10.12 7.66 -4.08
C ILE A 53 10.46 8.25 -5.44
N VAL A 54 10.45 9.58 -5.59
CA VAL A 54 10.83 10.24 -6.85
C VAL A 54 12.29 9.98 -7.18
N LEU A 55 13.20 10.15 -6.22
CA LEU A 55 14.62 9.82 -6.40
C LEU A 55 14.82 8.36 -6.78
N GLY A 56 14.11 7.44 -6.12
CA GLY A 56 14.11 6.03 -6.45
C GLY A 56 13.64 5.75 -7.87
N MET A 57 12.54 6.38 -8.31
CA MET A 57 12.01 6.24 -9.69
C MET A 57 12.98 6.79 -10.73
N LEU A 58 13.59 7.94 -10.48
CA LEU A 58 14.62 8.50 -11.36
C LEU A 58 15.77 7.52 -11.51
N TYR A 59 16.28 6.99 -10.39
CA TYR A 59 17.32 5.98 -10.41
C TYR A 59 16.91 4.72 -11.20
N ALA A 60 15.71 4.20 -10.95
CA ALA A 60 15.21 2.98 -11.61
C ALA A 60 15.12 3.10 -13.13
N ASN A 61 14.85 4.30 -13.65
CA ASN A 61 14.65 4.54 -15.07
C ASN A 61 15.91 5.09 -15.79
N THR A 62 16.97 5.41 -15.03
CA THR A 62 18.22 5.95 -15.62
C THR A 62 19.45 5.07 -15.34
N LEU A 63 19.68 4.70 -14.07
CA LEU A 63 20.93 4.08 -13.62
C LEU A 63 20.79 2.62 -13.17
N ARG A 64 19.58 2.03 -13.25
CA ARG A 64 19.30 0.68 -12.77
C ARG A 64 20.22 -0.39 -13.37
N SER A 65 20.61 -0.24 -14.64
CA SER A 65 21.51 -1.20 -15.33
C SER A 65 22.91 -1.25 -14.73
N LYS A 66 23.31 -0.23 -13.96
CA LYS A 66 24.62 -0.13 -13.33
C LYS A 66 24.63 -0.71 -11.89
N LEU A 67 23.47 -1.08 -11.35
CA LEU A 67 23.37 -1.65 -10.00
C LEU A 67 23.84 -3.11 -10.02
N PRO A 68 24.72 -3.50 -9.07
CA PRO A 68 25.01 -4.91 -8.85
C PRO A 68 23.74 -5.70 -8.54
N GLN A 69 23.54 -6.83 -9.23
CA GLN A 69 22.33 -7.64 -9.09
C GLN A 69 22.16 -8.17 -7.65
N GLU A 70 23.24 -8.38 -6.97
CA GLU A 70 23.29 -8.86 -5.57
C GLU A 70 22.63 -7.86 -4.59
N TRP A 71 22.65 -6.56 -4.89
CA TRP A 71 22.05 -5.52 -4.02
C TRP A 71 20.53 -5.46 -4.12
N VAL A 72 19.95 -6.05 -5.16
CA VAL A 72 18.50 -6.11 -5.34
C VAL A 72 17.81 -6.76 -4.13
N ALA A 73 18.43 -7.74 -3.49
CA ALA A 73 17.91 -8.38 -2.29
C ALA A 73 17.70 -7.37 -1.13
N GLY A 74 18.61 -6.40 -0.96
CA GLY A 74 18.47 -5.34 0.04
C GLY A 74 17.38 -4.34 -0.28
N ILE A 75 17.19 -3.99 -1.56
CA ILE A 75 16.09 -3.14 -2.02
C ILE A 75 14.74 -3.84 -1.75
N LEU A 76 14.59 -5.12 -2.11
CA LEU A 76 13.39 -5.91 -1.85
C LEU A 76 13.12 -6.12 -0.35
N PHE A 77 14.16 -6.22 0.47
CA PHE A 77 14.02 -6.24 1.92
C PHE A 77 13.44 -4.91 2.43
N SER A 78 13.89 -3.79 1.89
CA SER A 78 13.44 -2.46 2.27
C SER A 78 11.96 -2.22 1.87
N THR A 79 11.55 -2.64 0.67
CA THR A 79 10.15 -2.53 0.23
C THR A 79 9.18 -3.42 0.98
N LYS A 80 9.65 -4.48 1.65
CA LYS A 80 8.77 -5.44 2.35
C LYS A 80 8.92 -5.36 3.86
N THR A 81 10.12 -5.60 4.36
CA THR A 81 10.35 -5.73 5.81
C THR A 81 10.46 -4.37 6.48
N ILE A 82 11.29 -3.46 5.94
CA ILE A 82 11.44 -2.11 6.51
C ILE A 82 10.12 -1.36 6.45
N LEU A 83 9.38 -1.44 5.33
CA LEU A 83 8.04 -0.85 5.21
C LEU A 83 7.09 -1.35 6.31
N ARG A 84 6.99 -2.67 6.49
CA ARG A 84 6.10 -3.24 7.52
C ARG A 84 6.52 -2.85 8.93
N THR A 85 7.82 -2.78 9.20
CA THR A 85 8.35 -2.32 10.49
C THR A 85 8.02 -0.85 10.72
N GLY A 86 8.19 0.02 9.72
CA GLY A 86 7.76 1.41 9.78
C GLY A 86 6.27 1.53 10.06
N ILE A 87 5.41 0.78 9.34
CA ILE A 87 3.96 0.80 9.60
C ILE A 87 3.64 0.39 11.05
N VAL A 88 4.32 -0.59 11.62
CA VAL A 88 4.13 -0.97 13.03
C VAL A 88 4.50 0.19 13.96
N PHE A 89 5.64 0.83 13.73
CA PHE A 89 6.10 1.96 14.53
C PHE A 89 5.25 3.22 14.32
N TYR A 90 4.61 3.38 13.17
CA TYR A 90 3.64 4.43 12.94
C TYR A 90 2.50 4.42 13.98
N GLY A 91 2.21 3.27 14.59
CA GLY A 91 1.28 3.15 15.70
C GLY A 91 1.61 4.04 16.90
N PHE A 92 2.88 4.44 17.09
CA PHE A 92 3.27 5.41 18.14
C PHE A 92 2.83 6.86 17.86
N ARG A 93 2.35 7.17 16.64
CA ARG A 93 1.72 8.46 16.30
C ARG A 93 0.23 8.50 16.66
N LEU A 94 -0.35 7.37 17.02
CA LEU A 94 -1.79 7.19 17.16
C LEU A 94 -2.16 6.73 18.56
N THR A 95 -3.38 7.04 18.93
CA THR A 95 -4.03 6.56 20.15
C THR A 95 -5.33 5.85 19.79
N PHE A 96 -5.90 5.10 20.72
CA PHE A 96 -7.24 4.52 20.54
C PHE A 96 -8.31 5.58 20.28
N GLN A 97 -8.14 6.78 20.83
CA GLN A 97 -9.04 7.91 20.59
C GLN A 97 -9.06 8.25 19.08
N ASN A 98 -7.90 8.37 18.44
CA ASN A 98 -7.83 8.62 16.99
C ASN A 98 -8.48 7.50 16.17
N ILE A 99 -8.34 6.23 16.61
CA ILE A 99 -9.00 5.10 15.95
C ILE A 99 -10.52 5.19 16.10
N LEU A 100 -11.00 5.58 17.28
CA LEU A 100 -12.43 5.76 17.54
C LEU A 100 -13.02 6.97 16.79
N GLU A 101 -12.25 8.05 16.60
CA GLU A 101 -12.66 9.22 15.80
C GLU A 101 -12.92 8.89 14.34
N VAL A 102 -12.11 8.01 13.74
CA VAL A 102 -12.36 7.47 12.39
C VAL A 102 -13.65 6.64 12.34
N GLY A 103 -13.94 5.96 13.45
CA GLY A 103 -15.22 5.37 13.81
C GLY A 103 -15.90 4.50 12.77
N LEU A 104 -17.23 4.49 12.81
CA LEU A 104 -18.08 3.70 11.93
C LEU A 104 -17.91 4.11 10.46
N ALA A 105 -17.71 5.40 10.18
CA ALA A 105 -17.54 5.90 8.83
C ALA A 105 -16.34 5.26 8.12
N GLY A 106 -15.19 5.11 8.80
CA GLY A 106 -14.02 4.42 8.25
C GLY A 106 -14.23 2.94 7.99
N VAL A 107 -14.94 2.25 8.88
CA VAL A 107 -15.28 0.83 8.73
C VAL A 107 -16.23 0.64 7.55
N VAL A 108 -17.34 1.39 7.51
CA VAL A 108 -18.34 1.31 6.43
C VAL A 108 -17.71 1.65 5.08
N THR A 109 -16.93 2.73 5.02
CA THR A 109 -16.17 3.07 3.81
C THR A 109 -15.29 1.90 3.36
N SER A 110 -14.53 1.30 4.26
CA SER A 110 -13.64 0.18 3.95
C SER A 110 -14.39 -1.02 3.39
N VAL A 111 -15.48 -1.43 4.06
CA VAL A 111 -16.29 -2.58 3.63
C VAL A 111 -16.95 -2.32 2.28
N LEU A 112 -17.55 -1.14 2.09
CA LEU A 112 -18.22 -0.78 0.83
C LEU A 112 -17.22 -0.66 -0.33
N VAL A 113 -16.08 0.01 -0.11
CA VAL A 113 -15.06 0.14 -1.16
C VAL A 113 -14.50 -1.22 -1.54
N VAL A 114 -14.17 -2.08 -0.58
CA VAL A 114 -13.66 -3.43 -0.87
C VAL A 114 -14.69 -4.23 -1.66
N SER A 115 -15.93 -4.28 -1.18
CA SER A 115 -16.98 -5.11 -1.78
C SER A 115 -17.37 -4.60 -3.17
N LEU A 116 -17.69 -3.32 -3.31
CA LEU A 116 -18.17 -2.74 -4.58
C LEU A 116 -17.07 -2.72 -5.62
N THR A 117 -15.82 -2.34 -5.25
CA THR A 117 -14.70 -2.33 -6.18
C THR A 117 -14.39 -3.73 -6.71
N PHE A 118 -14.43 -4.75 -5.85
CA PHE A 118 -14.24 -6.12 -6.29
C PHE A 118 -15.35 -6.59 -7.22
N ILE A 119 -16.62 -6.35 -6.88
CA ILE A 119 -17.77 -6.73 -7.70
C ILE A 119 -17.71 -6.03 -9.06
N ILE A 120 -17.50 -4.72 -9.09
CA ILE A 120 -17.38 -3.94 -10.33
C ILE A 120 -16.20 -4.47 -11.16
N GLY A 121 -15.04 -4.67 -10.54
CA GLY A 121 -13.85 -5.19 -11.21
C GLY A 121 -14.07 -6.57 -11.83
N TYR A 122 -14.74 -7.46 -11.10
CA TYR A 122 -15.07 -8.79 -11.60
C TYR A 122 -16.04 -8.73 -12.78
N LEU A 123 -17.11 -7.94 -12.67
CA LEU A 123 -18.13 -7.80 -13.74
C LEU A 123 -17.54 -7.11 -14.99
N VAL A 124 -16.82 -6.02 -14.83
CA VAL A 124 -16.18 -5.29 -15.93
C VAL A 124 -15.12 -6.15 -16.61
N GLY A 125 -14.25 -6.78 -15.83
CA GLY A 125 -13.18 -7.61 -16.37
C GLY A 125 -13.70 -8.82 -17.14
N THR A 126 -14.66 -9.56 -16.56
CA THR A 126 -15.17 -10.79 -17.19
C THR A 126 -16.18 -10.52 -18.30
N LYS A 127 -17.17 -9.63 -18.10
CA LYS A 127 -18.28 -9.42 -19.05
C LYS A 127 -17.95 -8.39 -20.12
N LEU A 128 -17.35 -7.24 -19.74
CA LEU A 128 -17.09 -6.15 -20.66
C LEU A 128 -15.77 -6.35 -21.44
N LEU A 129 -14.67 -6.56 -20.71
CA LEU A 129 -13.33 -6.66 -21.30
C LEU A 129 -12.98 -8.09 -21.75
N LYS A 130 -13.79 -9.08 -21.35
CA LYS A 130 -13.58 -10.51 -21.67
C LYS A 130 -12.14 -10.97 -21.32
N LEU A 131 -11.67 -10.54 -20.15
CA LEU A 131 -10.45 -11.02 -19.53
C LEU A 131 -10.69 -12.42 -18.94
N ASP A 132 -9.62 -13.20 -18.82
CA ASP A 132 -9.68 -14.44 -18.07
C ASP A 132 -10.00 -14.18 -16.57
N LYS A 133 -10.64 -15.14 -15.92
CA LYS A 133 -11.14 -14.99 -14.56
C LYS A 133 -10.04 -14.74 -13.54
N GLU A 134 -8.88 -15.37 -13.70
CA GLU A 134 -7.76 -15.27 -12.76
C GLU A 134 -7.16 -13.86 -12.79
N THR A 135 -6.81 -13.34 -13.96
CA THR A 135 -6.30 -11.97 -14.13
C THR A 135 -7.32 -10.95 -13.63
N THR A 136 -8.61 -11.17 -13.93
CA THR A 136 -9.69 -10.29 -13.46
C THR A 136 -9.77 -10.26 -11.93
N ILE A 137 -9.81 -11.43 -11.27
CA ILE A 137 -9.91 -11.53 -9.81
C ILE A 137 -8.69 -10.92 -9.14
N LEU A 138 -7.49 -11.19 -9.66
CA LEU A 138 -6.24 -10.64 -9.12
C LEU A 138 -6.20 -9.11 -9.21
N THR A 139 -6.56 -8.54 -10.37
CA THR A 139 -6.59 -7.08 -10.57
C THR A 139 -7.67 -6.42 -9.71
N ALA A 140 -8.85 -7.03 -9.63
CA ALA A 140 -9.94 -6.54 -8.80
C ALA A 140 -9.61 -6.61 -7.29
N ALA A 141 -9.03 -7.70 -6.81
CA ALA A 141 -8.60 -7.86 -5.41
C ALA A 141 -7.49 -6.86 -5.05
N GLY A 142 -6.51 -6.67 -5.94
CA GLY A 142 -5.45 -5.68 -5.76
C GLY A 142 -6.00 -4.26 -5.62
N SER A 143 -6.88 -3.85 -6.52
CA SER A 143 -7.50 -2.52 -6.52
C SER A 143 -8.44 -2.30 -5.33
N SER A 144 -9.13 -3.35 -4.88
CA SER A 144 -10.15 -3.22 -3.83
C SER A 144 -9.59 -3.20 -2.41
N ILE A 145 -8.45 -3.86 -2.12
CA ILE A 145 -7.99 -4.07 -0.74
C ILE A 145 -6.69 -3.29 -0.45
N CYS A 146 -5.55 -3.89 -0.75
CA CYS A 146 -4.26 -3.34 -0.35
C CYS A 146 -3.14 -3.53 -1.39
N GLY A 147 -3.51 -3.55 -2.66
CA GLY A 147 -2.55 -3.56 -3.74
C GLY A 147 -1.84 -4.89 -3.92
N ALA A 148 -0.54 -4.85 -4.08
CA ALA A 148 0.29 -6.02 -4.37
C ALA A 148 0.14 -7.13 -3.31
N ALA A 149 -0.03 -6.78 -2.03
CA ALA A 149 -0.23 -7.76 -0.98
C ALA A 149 -1.53 -8.57 -1.17
N ALA A 150 -2.61 -7.91 -1.60
CA ALA A 150 -3.88 -8.58 -1.90
C ALA A 150 -3.77 -9.48 -3.13
N VAL A 151 -3.07 -9.03 -4.19
CA VAL A 151 -2.79 -9.85 -5.38
C VAL A 151 -2.07 -11.14 -5.00
N LEU A 152 -0.93 -11.02 -4.29
CA LEU A 152 -0.11 -12.16 -3.89
C LEU A 152 -0.80 -13.12 -2.91
N ALA A 153 -1.68 -12.59 -2.06
CA ALA A 153 -2.48 -13.45 -1.16
C ALA A 153 -3.65 -14.14 -1.90
N THR A 154 -4.16 -13.53 -2.98
CA THR A 154 -5.25 -14.08 -3.79
C THR A 154 -4.75 -15.11 -4.81
N GLU A 155 -3.51 -14.98 -5.30
CA GLU A 155 -2.89 -15.88 -6.29
C GLU A 155 -3.07 -17.37 -5.94
N PRO A 156 -2.68 -17.88 -4.76
CA PRO A 156 -2.84 -19.28 -4.42
C PRO A 156 -4.30 -19.71 -4.28
N VAL A 157 -5.23 -18.80 -3.99
CA VAL A 157 -6.67 -19.08 -3.85
C VAL A 157 -7.30 -19.33 -5.22
N VAL A 158 -6.95 -18.51 -6.21
CA VAL A 158 -7.43 -18.66 -7.59
C VAL A 158 -6.56 -19.62 -8.42
N LYS A 159 -5.42 -20.05 -7.87
CA LYS A 159 -4.42 -20.91 -8.54
C LYS A 159 -3.91 -20.29 -9.84
N ALA A 160 -3.70 -18.98 -9.84
CA ALA A 160 -3.23 -18.26 -11.01
C ALA A 160 -1.75 -18.54 -11.29
N GLU A 161 -1.38 -18.41 -12.57
CA GLU A 161 0.00 -18.43 -12.97
C GLU A 161 0.74 -17.15 -12.57
N ALA A 162 2.00 -17.24 -12.17
CA ALA A 162 2.78 -16.12 -11.61
C ALA A 162 2.83 -14.88 -12.52
N TYR A 163 2.81 -15.05 -13.85
CA TYR A 163 2.82 -13.90 -14.77
C TYR A 163 1.54 -13.08 -14.67
N LYS A 164 0.37 -13.68 -14.37
CA LYS A 164 -0.90 -12.97 -14.16
C LYS A 164 -0.86 -12.12 -12.90
N SER A 165 -0.25 -12.64 -11.82
CA SER A 165 0.01 -11.87 -10.60
C SER A 165 0.95 -10.70 -10.86
N THR A 166 2.00 -10.91 -11.67
CA THR A 166 2.92 -9.83 -12.06
C THR A 166 2.18 -8.72 -12.82
N ILE A 167 1.27 -9.07 -13.75
CA ILE A 167 0.44 -8.10 -14.46
C ILE A 167 -0.44 -7.31 -13.50
N ALA A 168 -1.17 -7.99 -12.60
CA ALA A 168 -2.05 -7.34 -11.64
C ALA A 168 -1.28 -6.43 -10.67
N VAL A 169 -0.13 -6.87 -10.15
CA VAL A 169 0.75 -6.05 -9.30
C VAL A 169 1.23 -4.81 -10.04
N SER A 170 1.62 -4.97 -11.32
CA SER A 170 2.09 -3.83 -12.13
C SER A 170 1.01 -2.76 -12.28
N THR A 171 -0.25 -3.13 -12.54
CA THR A 171 -1.35 -2.16 -12.65
C THR A 171 -1.59 -1.42 -11.33
N VAL A 172 -1.57 -2.14 -10.21
CA VAL A 172 -1.75 -1.56 -8.87
C VAL A 172 -0.64 -0.56 -8.52
N VAL A 173 0.62 -0.89 -8.82
CA VAL A 173 1.76 0.01 -8.57
C VAL A 173 1.64 1.29 -9.39
N VAL A 174 1.28 1.19 -10.69
CA VAL A 174 1.10 2.38 -11.54
C VAL A 174 0.01 3.29 -11.02
N PHE A 175 -1.19 2.76 -10.86
CA PHE A 175 -2.34 3.58 -10.46
C PHE A 175 -2.23 4.04 -9.01
N GLY A 176 -1.59 3.25 -8.14
CA GLY A 176 -1.26 3.67 -6.78
C GLY A 176 -0.27 4.83 -6.75
N THR A 177 0.77 4.77 -7.58
CA THR A 177 1.74 5.87 -7.71
C THR A 177 1.09 7.13 -8.28
N ILE A 178 0.26 7.01 -9.32
CA ILE A 178 -0.50 8.15 -9.86
C ILE A 178 -1.41 8.75 -8.78
N ALA A 179 -2.15 7.91 -8.06
CA ALA A 179 -3.05 8.34 -6.99
C ALA A 179 -2.31 9.10 -5.88
N MET A 180 -1.13 8.62 -5.49
CA MET A 180 -0.32 9.23 -4.43
C MET A 180 -0.01 10.71 -4.68
N PHE A 181 0.19 11.10 -5.94
CA PHE A 181 0.40 12.50 -6.34
C PHE A 181 -0.92 13.23 -6.63
N LEU A 182 -1.87 12.53 -7.24
CA LEU A 182 -3.14 13.14 -7.67
C LEU A 182 -4.00 13.60 -6.48
N TYR A 183 -4.09 12.83 -5.40
CA TYR A 183 -4.98 13.18 -4.28
C TYR A 183 -4.52 14.42 -3.51
N PRO A 184 -3.23 14.58 -3.15
CA PRO A 184 -2.75 15.83 -2.58
C PRO A 184 -2.94 17.03 -3.50
N PHE A 185 -2.74 16.85 -4.82
CA PHE A 185 -2.99 17.89 -5.81
C PHE A 185 -4.47 18.31 -5.84
N LEU A 186 -5.40 17.36 -5.95
CA LEU A 186 -6.84 17.64 -5.97
C LEU A 186 -7.32 18.34 -4.70
N TYR A 187 -6.77 17.93 -3.53
CA TYR A 187 -7.11 18.55 -2.26
C TYR A 187 -6.63 19.99 -2.18
N ARG A 188 -5.36 20.26 -2.51
CA ARG A 188 -4.79 21.61 -2.48
C ARG A 188 -5.41 22.54 -3.52
N ALA A 189 -5.80 22.01 -4.68
CA ALA A 189 -6.49 22.77 -5.72
C ALA A 189 -7.97 23.05 -5.38
N GLY A 190 -8.49 22.56 -4.24
CA GLY A 190 -9.87 22.78 -3.81
C GLY A 190 -10.94 21.96 -4.55
N PHE A 191 -10.54 21.00 -5.39
CA PHE A 191 -11.50 20.11 -6.08
C PHE A 191 -12.19 19.12 -5.15
N VAL A 192 -11.59 18.81 -4.01
CA VAL A 192 -12.11 17.89 -3.01
C VAL A 192 -12.32 18.64 -1.69
N PRO A 193 -13.49 19.27 -1.49
CA PRO A 193 -13.79 20.08 -0.30
C PRO A 193 -14.17 19.19 0.88
N LEU A 194 -13.21 18.49 1.45
CA LEU A 194 -13.35 17.65 2.64
C LEU A 194 -12.52 18.22 3.78
N SER A 195 -12.95 18.02 5.04
CA SER A 195 -12.08 18.29 6.18
C SER A 195 -10.86 17.36 6.18
N PRO A 196 -9.75 17.70 6.85
CA PRO A 196 -8.53 16.88 6.84
C PRO A 196 -8.76 15.43 7.26
N SER A 197 -9.53 15.20 8.33
CA SER A 197 -9.88 13.86 8.82
C SER A 197 -10.67 13.07 7.77
N VAL A 198 -11.70 13.66 7.18
CA VAL A 198 -12.53 13.02 6.14
C VAL A 198 -11.73 12.77 4.85
N MET A 199 -10.83 13.71 4.50
CA MET A 199 -9.90 13.48 3.40
C MET A 199 -8.99 12.28 3.68
N GLY A 200 -8.60 12.07 4.94
CA GLY A 200 -7.89 10.87 5.37
C GLY A 200 -8.71 9.60 5.16
N ILE A 201 -10.01 9.60 5.53
CA ILE A 201 -10.90 8.47 5.25
C ILE A 201 -10.96 8.17 3.75
N TYR A 202 -11.03 9.20 2.92
CA TYR A 202 -11.08 9.07 1.47
C TYR A 202 -9.76 8.52 0.91
N VAL A 203 -8.61 9.06 1.30
CA VAL A 203 -7.28 8.60 0.90
C VAL A 203 -7.06 7.14 1.31
N GLY A 204 -7.28 6.81 2.59
CA GLY A 204 -7.11 5.45 3.12
C GLY A 204 -8.10 4.46 2.50
N GLY A 205 -9.33 4.92 2.26
CA GLY A 205 -10.42 4.17 1.65
C GLY A 205 -10.23 3.85 0.16
N THR A 206 -9.44 4.61 -0.59
CA THR A 206 -9.40 4.50 -2.05
C THR A 206 -8.02 4.23 -2.65
N LEU A 207 -6.92 4.69 -2.05
CA LEU A 207 -5.58 4.39 -2.56
C LEU A 207 -5.25 2.89 -2.45
N HIS A 208 -4.39 2.42 -3.34
CA HIS A 208 -4.12 1.00 -3.51
C HIS A 208 -3.24 0.42 -2.39
N GLU A 209 -2.08 0.99 -2.12
CA GLU A 209 -1.09 0.44 -1.19
C GLU A 209 -0.91 1.28 0.06
N VAL A 210 -0.50 0.64 1.16
CA VAL A 210 -0.23 1.33 2.44
C VAL A 210 0.84 2.40 2.27
N ALA A 211 1.91 2.10 1.53
CA ALA A 211 2.98 3.05 1.26
C ALA A 211 2.49 4.32 0.56
N HIS A 212 1.64 4.18 -0.46
CA HIS A 212 1.04 5.31 -1.18
C HIS A 212 0.10 6.12 -0.27
N VAL A 213 -0.65 5.45 0.63
CA VAL A 213 -1.52 6.12 1.60
C VAL A 213 -0.72 6.97 2.58
N VAL A 214 0.35 6.41 3.13
CA VAL A 214 1.25 7.14 4.05
C VAL A 214 1.84 8.36 3.34
N ALA A 215 2.35 8.19 2.12
CA ALA A 215 2.96 9.28 1.37
C ALA A 215 1.94 10.38 1.01
N ALA A 216 0.77 10.02 0.48
CA ALA A 216 -0.29 10.97 0.13
C ALA A 216 -0.85 11.68 1.35
N GLY A 217 -1.08 10.94 2.45
CA GLY A 217 -1.56 11.50 3.72
C GLY A 217 -0.60 12.53 4.28
N ASN A 218 0.70 12.18 4.39
CA ASN A 218 1.73 13.11 4.87
C ASN A 218 1.89 14.35 3.96
N ALA A 219 1.70 14.19 2.66
CA ALA A 219 1.75 15.33 1.73
C ALA A 219 0.59 16.31 1.93
N ILE A 220 -0.54 15.87 2.49
CA ILE A 220 -1.70 16.73 2.79
C ILE A 220 -1.56 17.33 4.18
N GLY A 221 -1.25 16.51 5.18
CA GLY A 221 -1.06 16.94 6.57
C GLY A 221 -1.24 15.78 7.56
N ASP A 222 -0.81 16.00 8.81
CA ASP A 222 -0.74 14.96 9.84
C ASP A 222 -2.10 14.33 10.16
N GLU A 223 -3.15 15.13 10.33
CA GLU A 223 -4.51 14.65 10.61
C GLU A 223 -5.02 13.75 9.48
N THR A 224 -4.80 14.17 8.23
CA THR A 224 -5.14 13.37 7.06
C THR A 224 -4.36 12.06 7.02
N SER A 225 -3.06 12.11 7.34
CA SER A 225 -2.20 10.93 7.36
C SER A 225 -2.64 9.92 8.41
N GLN A 226 -2.94 10.37 9.62
CA GLN A 226 -3.42 9.51 10.71
C GLN A 226 -4.71 8.78 10.32
N SER A 227 -5.73 9.53 9.91
CA SER A 227 -7.02 8.95 9.50
C SER A 227 -6.86 8.01 8.29
N ALA A 228 -6.02 8.38 7.31
CA ALA A 228 -5.78 7.56 6.13
C ALA A 228 -5.12 6.21 6.46
N VAL A 229 -4.13 6.22 7.35
CA VAL A 229 -3.44 4.98 7.76
C VAL A 229 -4.39 4.08 8.56
N ILE A 230 -5.21 4.64 9.46
CA ILE A 230 -6.20 3.87 10.23
C ILE A 230 -7.17 3.16 9.27
N VAL A 231 -7.80 3.89 8.35
CA VAL A 231 -8.75 3.33 7.37
C VAL A 231 -8.07 2.28 6.49
N LYS A 232 -6.83 2.54 6.07
CA LYS A 232 -6.07 1.57 5.29
C LYS A 232 -5.77 0.29 6.08
N MET A 233 -5.48 0.38 7.36
CA MET A 233 -5.28 -0.81 8.20
C MET A 233 -6.58 -1.61 8.35
N ILE A 234 -7.74 -0.98 8.49
CA ILE A 234 -9.03 -1.66 8.46
C ILE A 234 -9.20 -2.43 7.15
N ARG A 235 -8.93 -1.80 5.99
CA ARG A 235 -9.00 -2.49 4.68
C ARG A 235 -8.04 -3.68 4.58
N VAL A 236 -6.82 -3.54 5.09
CA VAL A 236 -5.83 -4.64 5.11
C VAL A 236 -6.34 -5.82 5.94
N MET A 237 -6.98 -5.56 7.08
CA MET A 237 -7.58 -6.63 7.91
C MET A 237 -8.73 -7.35 7.20
N LEU A 238 -9.49 -6.65 6.33
CA LEU A 238 -10.53 -7.28 5.52
C LEU A 238 -10.00 -8.31 4.51
N LEU A 239 -8.69 -8.36 4.26
CA LEU A 239 -8.09 -9.34 3.36
C LEU A 239 -8.36 -10.79 3.82
N ALA A 240 -8.27 -11.06 5.12
CA ALA A 240 -8.48 -12.40 5.65
C ALA A 240 -9.93 -12.93 5.41
N PRO A 241 -11.00 -12.23 5.83
CA PRO A 241 -12.37 -12.66 5.53
C PRO A 241 -12.65 -12.65 4.01
N PHE A 242 -12.10 -11.73 3.24
CA PHE A 242 -12.23 -11.71 1.78
C PHE A 242 -11.70 -13.00 1.14
N LEU A 243 -10.50 -13.46 1.51
CA LEU A 243 -9.92 -14.70 0.97
C LEU A 243 -10.75 -15.93 1.31
N ILE A 244 -11.34 -15.98 2.52
CA ILE A 244 -12.25 -17.06 2.92
C ILE A 244 -13.49 -17.06 2.03
N LEU A 245 -14.16 -15.90 1.89
CA LEU A 245 -15.37 -15.76 1.07
C LEU A 245 -15.09 -16.08 -0.41
N LEU A 246 -13.97 -15.59 -0.94
CA LEU A 246 -13.54 -15.87 -2.31
C LEU A 246 -13.29 -17.38 -2.52
N GLY A 247 -12.59 -18.02 -1.58
CA GLY A 247 -12.34 -19.48 -1.64
C GLY A 247 -13.61 -20.30 -1.61
N LEU A 248 -14.58 -19.95 -0.74
CA LEU A 248 -15.90 -20.59 -0.67
C LEU A 248 -16.70 -20.38 -1.96
N TRP A 249 -16.68 -19.16 -2.53
CA TRP A 249 -17.36 -18.85 -3.77
C TRP A 249 -16.80 -19.65 -4.95
N LEU A 250 -15.47 -19.71 -5.10
CA LEU A 250 -14.80 -20.46 -6.16
C LEU A 250 -15.05 -21.97 -6.03
N THR A 251 -15.07 -22.52 -4.81
CA THR A 251 -15.36 -23.94 -4.57
C THR A 251 -16.80 -24.31 -4.94
N ARG A 252 -17.76 -23.42 -4.66
CA ARG A 252 -19.17 -23.62 -5.06
C ARG A 252 -19.39 -23.49 -6.57
N ALA A 253 -18.68 -22.56 -7.21
CA ALA A 253 -18.76 -22.34 -8.65
C ALA A 253 -18.12 -23.48 -9.47
N SER A 254 -17.12 -24.14 -8.90
CA SER A 254 -16.48 -25.33 -9.45
C SER A 254 -17.16 -26.56 -8.85
N LYS A 255 -17.90 -27.33 -9.64
CA LYS A 255 -18.48 -28.66 -9.23
C LYS A 255 -17.39 -29.69 -8.85
N SER A 256 -16.17 -29.30 -8.65
CA SER A 256 -15.01 -30.12 -8.36
C SER A 256 -14.81 -30.31 -6.86
N ILE A 257 -14.68 -31.58 -6.45
CA ILE A 257 -14.52 -32.14 -5.09
C ILE A 257 -13.15 -31.75 -4.44
N TYR A 258 -12.49 -30.68 -4.85
CA TYR A 258 -11.22 -30.27 -4.25
C TYR A 258 -11.45 -29.34 -3.06
N LYS A 259 -11.46 -29.89 -1.84
CA LYS A 259 -11.28 -29.17 -0.57
C LYS A 259 -9.90 -28.49 -0.58
N THR A 260 -9.81 -27.30 -1.12
CA THR A 260 -8.59 -26.50 -1.01
C THR A 260 -8.56 -25.93 0.41
N LYS A 261 -7.59 -26.38 1.23
CA LYS A 261 -7.26 -25.70 2.50
C LYS A 261 -6.65 -24.34 2.13
N THR A 262 -7.47 -23.29 2.09
CA THR A 262 -6.97 -21.92 1.95
C THR A 262 -6.16 -21.59 3.20
N LYS A 263 -4.85 -21.33 3.04
CA LYS A 263 -4.03 -20.79 4.11
C LYS A 263 -4.48 -19.36 4.37
N ILE A 264 -5.11 -19.13 5.51
CA ILE A 264 -5.46 -17.78 5.97
C ILE A 264 -4.16 -17.03 6.23
N THR A 265 -3.89 -15.99 5.43
CA THR A 265 -2.74 -15.13 5.62
C THR A 265 -3.14 -13.94 6.49
N ILE A 266 -2.77 -14.00 7.76
CA ILE A 266 -3.00 -12.89 8.71
C ILE A 266 -1.95 -11.81 8.44
N PRO A 267 -2.33 -10.55 8.19
CA PRO A 267 -1.41 -9.44 8.02
C PRO A 267 -0.90 -8.97 9.39
N TRP A 268 0.04 -9.70 9.98
CA TRP A 268 0.54 -9.46 11.34
C TRP A 268 1.02 -8.04 11.59
N PHE A 269 1.57 -7.35 10.59
CA PHE A 269 1.99 -5.97 10.73
C PHE A 269 0.82 -5.02 11.03
N ALA A 270 -0.39 -5.29 10.49
CA ALA A 270 -1.58 -4.50 10.79
C ALA A 270 -2.10 -4.79 12.21
N VAL A 271 -2.00 -6.03 12.68
CA VAL A 271 -2.34 -6.39 14.07
C VAL A 271 -1.37 -5.72 15.03
N LEU A 272 -0.07 -5.80 14.76
CA LEU A 272 0.96 -5.17 15.58
C LEU A 272 0.84 -3.64 15.60
N PHE A 273 0.48 -3.00 14.49
CA PHE A 273 0.17 -1.58 14.43
C PHE A 273 -0.90 -1.19 15.47
N ILE A 274 -2.02 -1.95 15.55
CA ILE A 274 -3.09 -1.69 16.53
C ILE A 274 -2.59 -1.90 17.96
N VAL A 275 -1.80 -2.96 18.19
CA VAL A 275 -1.21 -3.21 19.52
C VAL A 275 -0.31 -2.06 19.94
N VAL A 276 0.52 -1.53 19.04
CA VAL A 276 1.41 -0.39 19.31
C VAL A 276 0.62 0.88 19.56
N ALA A 277 -0.43 1.16 18.77
CA ALA A 277 -1.32 2.31 19.03
C ALA A 277 -2.02 2.19 20.40
N GLY A 278 -2.45 0.97 20.77
CA GLY A 278 -3.00 0.67 22.09
C GLY A 278 -1.97 0.89 23.21
N PHE A 279 -0.75 0.45 23.04
CA PHE A 279 0.33 0.68 23.99
C PHE A 279 0.63 2.18 24.14
N ASN A 280 0.70 2.92 23.03
CA ASN A 280 0.92 4.37 23.06
C ASN A 280 -0.22 5.12 23.77
N SER A 281 -1.46 4.62 23.69
CA SER A 281 -2.62 5.18 24.37
C SER A 281 -2.53 5.11 25.90
N LEU A 282 -1.68 4.25 26.45
CA LEU A 282 -1.43 4.15 27.89
C LEU A 282 -0.47 5.22 28.40
N HIS A 283 0.12 6.03 27.52
CA HIS A 283 1.06 7.11 27.83
C HIS A 283 2.21 6.69 28.77
N LEU A 284 2.70 5.44 28.62
CA LEU A 284 3.74 4.88 29.49
C LEU A 284 5.16 5.38 29.11
N LEU A 285 5.34 5.87 27.90
CA LEU A 285 6.63 6.38 27.44
C LEU A 285 6.69 7.91 27.56
N PRO A 286 7.85 8.46 27.96
CA PRO A 286 8.07 9.91 27.92
C PRO A 286 7.98 10.43 26.47
N LEU A 287 7.44 11.65 26.29
CA LEU A 287 7.22 12.24 24.96
C LEU A 287 8.48 12.24 24.09
N HIS A 288 9.66 12.58 24.67
CA HIS A 288 10.91 12.59 23.90
C HIS A 288 11.30 11.22 23.32
N VAL A 289 10.90 10.11 23.99
CA VAL A 289 11.12 8.76 23.48
C VAL A 289 10.19 8.48 22.30
N VAL A 290 8.93 8.87 22.43
CA VAL A 290 7.93 8.74 21.35
C VAL A 290 8.35 9.58 20.13
N ASP A 291 8.83 10.80 20.33
CA ASP A 291 9.33 11.66 19.26
C ASP A 291 10.55 11.05 18.54
N THR A 292 11.46 10.45 19.32
CA THR A 292 12.62 9.73 18.74
C THR A 292 12.19 8.53 17.91
N ILE A 293 11.20 7.75 18.39
CA ILE A 293 10.62 6.62 17.66
C ILE A 293 9.95 7.12 16.37
N ASN A 294 9.20 8.21 16.44
CA ASN A 294 8.52 8.80 15.29
C ASN A 294 9.49 9.36 14.23
N ALA A 295 10.63 9.93 14.66
CA ALA A 295 11.68 10.37 13.76
C ALA A 295 12.34 9.17 13.04
N LEU A 296 12.66 8.11 13.79
CA LEU A 296 13.17 6.86 13.24
C LEU A 296 12.16 6.23 12.27
N ASP A 297 10.88 6.21 12.63
CA ASP A 297 9.80 5.71 11.79
C ASP A 297 9.73 6.46 10.45
N THR A 298 9.75 7.80 10.48
CA THR A 298 9.79 8.62 9.25
C THR A 298 10.97 8.22 8.36
N PHE A 299 12.14 7.99 8.93
CA PHE A 299 13.31 7.55 8.17
C PHE A 299 13.14 6.15 7.56
N LEU A 300 12.60 5.18 8.33
CA LEU A 300 12.31 3.83 7.83
C LEU A 300 11.29 3.86 6.68
N LEU A 301 10.24 4.66 6.81
CA LEU A 301 9.24 4.85 5.76
C LEU A 301 9.84 5.53 4.53
N THR A 302 10.72 6.52 4.71
CA THR A 302 11.46 7.15 3.59
C THR A 302 12.38 6.15 2.88
N MET A 303 13.06 5.27 3.62
CA MET A 303 13.81 4.15 3.04
C MET A 303 12.91 3.25 2.21
N ALA A 304 11.77 2.84 2.76
CA ALA A 304 10.82 1.98 2.07
C ALA A 304 10.27 2.63 0.79
N MET A 305 9.96 3.93 0.84
CA MET A 305 9.49 4.69 -0.33
C MET A 305 10.59 4.83 -1.39
N SER A 306 11.82 5.12 -0.99
CA SER A 306 12.97 5.16 -1.91
C SER A 306 13.16 3.80 -2.62
N ALA A 307 13.10 2.71 -1.86
CA ALA A 307 13.22 1.36 -2.40
C ALA A 307 12.04 1.01 -3.34
N LEU A 308 10.81 1.42 -3.00
CA LEU A 308 9.64 1.25 -3.87
C LEU A 308 9.82 2.01 -5.19
N GLY A 309 10.34 3.24 -5.13
CA GLY A 309 10.72 4.00 -6.31
C GLY A 309 11.74 3.27 -7.18
N MET A 310 12.78 2.67 -6.56
CA MET A 310 13.79 1.87 -7.27
C MET A 310 13.24 0.62 -7.95
N GLU A 311 12.10 0.10 -7.50
CA GLU A 311 11.39 -1.01 -8.13
C GLU A 311 10.39 -0.56 -9.21
N THR A 312 10.07 0.74 -9.27
CA THR A 312 9.13 1.33 -10.23
C THR A 312 9.84 1.67 -11.54
N ASN A 313 9.94 0.68 -12.42
CA ASN A 313 10.58 0.83 -13.74
C ASN A 313 9.51 0.80 -14.84
N ALA A 314 9.49 1.84 -15.70
CA ALA A 314 8.57 1.97 -16.83
C ALA A 314 8.64 0.81 -17.83
N SER A 315 9.79 0.16 -17.97
CA SER A 315 9.93 -0.98 -18.89
C SER A 315 9.12 -2.21 -18.48
N LYS A 316 8.83 -2.38 -17.18
CA LYS A 316 8.00 -3.48 -16.66
C LYS A 316 6.57 -3.42 -17.19
N PHE A 317 6.10 -2.25 -17.63
CA PHE A 317 4.73 -2.04 -18.11
C PHE A 317 4.55 -2.30 -19.59
N LYS A 318 5.66 -2.34 -20.39
CA LYS A 318 5.60 -2.57 -21.84
C LYS A 318 5.01 -3.94 -22.22
N ASN A 319 5.13 -4.93 -21.34
CA ASN A 319 4.67 -6.30 -21.57
C ASN A 319 3.29 -6.59 -20.97
N VAL A 320 2.66 -5.61 -20.30
CA VAL A 320 1.30 -5.74 -19.77
C VAL A 320 0.33 -5.52 -20.92
N GLY A 321 -0.51 -6.53 -21.24
CA GLY A 321 -1.53 -6.37 -22.26
C GLY A 321 -2.48 -5.22 -21.94
N MET A 322 -3.08 -4.59 -22.96
CA MET A 322 -3.93 -3.40 -22.78
C MET A 322 -5.19 -3.64 -21.96
N LYS A 323 -5.78 -4.83 -22.01
CA LYS A 323 -7.03 -5.13 -21.30
C LYS A 323 -6.94 -5.05 -19.76
N PRO A 324 -5.88 -5.59 -19.09
CA PRO A 324 -5.68 -5.39 -17.66
C PRO A 324 -5.50 -3.91 -17.28
N ILE A 325 -4.83 -3.13 -18.14
CA ILE A 325 -4.66 -1.68 -17.94
C ILE A 325 -6.02 -0.98 -18.03
N TYR A 326 -6.87 -1.30 -19.01
CA TYR A 326 -8.22 -0.75 -19.09
C TYR A 326 -9.05 -1.08 -17.85
N LEU A 327 -8.99 -2.33 -17.36
CA LEU A 327 -9.67 -2.72 -16.13
C LEU A 327 -9.19 -1.86 -14.95
N ALA A 328 -7.88 -1.75 -14.78
CA ALA A 328 -7.30 -0.97 -13.69
C ALA A 328 -7.64 0.53 -13.81
N THR A 329 -7.67 1.10 -15.03
CA THR A 329 -8.11 2.49 -15.28
C THR A 329 -9.56 2.70 -14.85
N ILE A 330 -10.46 1.79 -15.25
CA ILE A 330 -11.88 1.88 -14.86
C ILE A 330 -12.04 1.80 -13.36
N LEU A 331 -11.31 0.88 -12.69
CA LEU A 331 -11.33 0.77 -11.23
C LEU A 331 -10.71 1.98 -10.54
N PHE A 332 -9.68 2.58 -11.13
CA PHE A 332 -9.07 3.80 -10.61
C PHE A 332 -10.05 4.97 -10.67
N VAL A 333 -10.72 5.19 -11.81
CA VAL A 333 -11.77 6.20 -11.97
C VAL A 333 -12.94 5.93 -11.01
N TRP A 334 -13.35 4.66 -10.86
CA TRP A 334 -14.34 4.27 -9.88
C TRP A 334 -13.93 4.63 -8.46
N LEU A 335 -12.68 4.36 -8.07
CA LEU A 335 -12.17 4.66 -6.72
C LEU A 335 -12.15 6.18 -6.46
N ILE A 336 -11.88 7.00 -7.47
CA ILE A 336 -11.93 8.45 -7.33
C ILE A 336 -13.40 8.90 -7.11
N PHE A 337 -14.29 8.62 -8.03
CA PHE A 337 -15.65 9.16 -7.97
C PHE A 337 -16.58 8.34 -7.06
N GLY A 338 -16.59 7.03 -7.22
CA GLY A 338 -17.40 6.13 -6.40
C GLY A 338 -16.90 6.07 -4.96
N GLY A 339 -15.59 6.08 -4.75
CA GLY A 339 -15.00 6.18 -3.41
C GLY A 339 -15.37 7.48 -2.71
N PHE A 340 -15.35 8.62 -3.40
CA PHE A 340 -15.82 9.89 -2.87
C PHE A 340 -17.30 9.82 -2.45
N ALA A 341 -18.15 9.26 -3.29
CA ALA A 341 -19.58 9.08 -2.99
C ALA A 341 -19.80 8.17 -1.77
N ILE A 342 -19.02 7.06 -1.66
CA ILE A 342 -19.09 6.15 -0.53
C ILE A 342 -18.68 6.86 0.77
N VAL A 343 -17.61 7.66 0.75
CA VAL A 343 -17.19 8.43 1.93
C VAL A 343 -18.28 9.41 2.34
N LYS A 344 -18.85 10.16 1.41
CA LYS A 344 -19.98 11.07 1.71
C LYS A 344 -21.15 10.32 2.32
N PHE A 345 -21.50 9.16 1.79
CA PHE A 345 -22.56 8.31 2.33
C PHE A 345 -22.24 7.79 3.74
N SER A 346 -21.01 7.33 3.97
CA SER A 346 -20.60 6.78 5.28
C SER A 346 -20.61 7.81 6.42
N LEU A 347 -20.54 9.11 6.08
CA LEU A 347 -20.63 10.19 7.05
C LEU A 347 -22.08 10.51 7.46
N THR A 348 -23.06 9.98 6.76
CA THR A 348 -24.49 10.19 7.09
C THR A 348 -25.03 9.12 8.04
N LEU A 349 -24.23 8.11 8.34
CA LEU A 349 -24.54 7.00 9.25
C LEU A 349 -24.03 7.26 10.66
#